data_e91076ca1425c6b38eb40454b486d303
#
_entry.id   e91076ca1425c6b38eb40454b486d303
#
_cell.length_a   1.000
_cell.length_b   1.000
_cell.length_c   1.000
_cell.angle_alpha   90.00
_cell.angle_beta   90.00
_cell.angle_gamma   90.00
#
_symmetry.space_group_name_H-M   'P 1'
#
loop_
_entity.id
_entity.type
_entity.pdbx_description
1 polymer ?
#
loop_
_entity_poly.entity_id
_entity_poly.type
_entity_poly.pdbx_seq_one_letter_code
_entity_poly.pdbx_strand_id
1 'polypeptide(L)'
;MLYIINLIFSCLYLSQVKEKNTFYFLIKILPVILLWVVIIGGQYEVGQDYRNYLDFFSHPHYETRFEPLFTSLSNFAYNLGVKGQGQFYIYALINAIFVFAASHKLGIRNWGIFYFLLITVSTFFNNQMNGIRQCTAAVFVYWAFVELYTSKIKGISLMAVAGGFHYSAIVCLAFTYIEKITKLLTKYPKILLIASCLMSLMPADEQLNQNIVELLPDEVLEETHYEVYAEEETATASIELIYKLSKLLLLPLYLLSLVLLKTGTLSDKDQLFFRFGVLSYSLRCALLINHLIGRFSSYFWIPSILPIYYLCENLYNRKKYVELFFVLVYASFIYFIKVFMGTAEYKSSFIYFQ
;
A
#
# COMPACT_ATOMS: atom_id res chain seq x y z
N MET A 1 -9.28 -14.09 13.92
CA MET A 1 -9.61 -15.35 13.22
C MET A 1 -9.88 -15.13 11.74
N LEU A 2 -10.78 -14.20 11.35
CA LEU A 2 -11.17 -13.94 9.96
C LEU A 2 -9.98 -13.59 9.04
N TYR A 3 -9.03 -12.77 9.49
CA TYR A 3 -7.82 -12.44 8.72
C TYR A 3 -6.93 -13.64 8.43
N ILE A 4 -6.81 -14.58 9.38
CA ILE A 4 -6.03 -15.81 9.18
C ILE A 4 -6.72 -16.72 8.17
N ILE A 5 -8.03 -16.87 8.29
CA ILE A 5 -8.84 -17.65 7.33
C ILE A 5 -8.70 -17.04 5.92
N ASN A 6 -8.86 -15.72 5.80
CA ASN A 6 -8.65 -15.03 4.53
C ASN A 6 -7.24 -15.29 3.96
N LEU A 7 -6.21 -15.15 4.78
CA LEU A 7 -4.84 -15.34 4.33
C LEU A 7 -4.63 -16.77 3.81
N ILE A 8 -5.01 -17.79 4.58
CA ILE A 8 -4.81 -19.19 4.21
C ILE A 8 -5.65 -19.55 2.99
N PHE A 9 -6.96 -19.29 3.03
CA PHE A 9 -7.87 -19.60 1.93
C PHE A 9 -7.42 -18.94 0.63
N SER A 10 -7.19 -17.63 0.67
CA SER A 10 -6.84 -16.87 -0.54
C SER A 10 -5.48 -17.28 -1.10
N CYS A 11 -4.47 -17.54 -0.25
CA CYS A 11 -3.17 -18.02 -0.73
C CYS A 11 -3.27 -19.39 -1.40
N LEU A 12 -4.00 -20.34 -0.81
CA LEU A 12 -4.20 -21.68 -1.38
C LEU A 12 -5.00 -21.63 -2.68
N TYR A 13 -6.09 -20.87 -2.70
CA TYR A 13 -6.92 -20.69 -3.89
C TYR A 13 -6.14 -20.03 -5.02
N LEU A 14 -5.48 -18.91 -4.76
CA LEU A 14 -4.73 -18.15 -5.74
C LEU A 14 -3.51 -18.89 -6.28
N SER A 15 -2.90 -19.79 -5.50
CA SER A 15 -1.77 -20.60 -5.97
C SER A 15 -2.12 -21.51 -7.15
N GLN A 16 -3.40 -21.82 -7.36
CA GLN A 16 -3.91 -22.66 -8.43
C GLN A 16 -4.32 -21.86 -9.68
N VAL A 17 -4.43 -20.52 -9.56
CA VAL A 17 -4.90 -19.67 -10.65
C VAL A 17 -3.78 -19.42 -11.65
N LYS A 18 -4.01 -19.86 -12.91
CA LYS A 18 -3.11 -19.65 -14.05
C LYS A 18 -3.93 -19.11 -15.22
N GLU A 19 -4.08 -17.81 -15.29
CA GLU A 19 -4.84 -17.18 -16.36
C GLU A 19 -4.04 -16.04 -16.97
N LYS A 20 -4.03 -15.96 -18.30
CA LYS A 20 -3.28 -14.96 -19.06
C LYS A 20 -4.12 -13.70 -19.37
N ASN A 21 -5.43 -13.87 -19.54
CA ASN A 21 -6.34 -12.77 -19.83
C ASN A 21 -6.80 -12.12 -18.51
N THR A 22 -6.62 -10.81 -18.39
CA THR A 22 -6.94 -10.07 -17.16
C THR A 22 -8.42 -10.16 -16.78
N PHE A 23 -9.34 -10.12 -17.75
CA PHE A 23 -10.77 -10.20 -17.47
C PHE A 23 -11.15 -11.58 -16.90
N TYR A 24 -10.73 -12.66 -17.57
CA TYR A 24 -10.97 -14.03 -17.08
C TYR A 24 -10.24 -14.31 -15.78
N PHE A 25 -9.07 -13.71 -15.58
CA PHE A 25 -8.35 -13.78 -14.32
C PHE A 25 -9.20 -13.18 -13.18
N LEU A 26 -9.73 -11.97 -13.35
CA LEU A 26 -10.57 -11.31 -12.32
C LEU A 26 -11.84 -12.13 -12.03
N ILE A 27 -12.47 -12.74 -13.03
CA ILE A 27 -13.61 -13.65 -12.81
C ILE A 27 -13.19 -14.86 -11.98
N LYS A 28 -12.05 -15.49 -12.29
CA LYS A 28 -11.56 -16.65 -11.55
C LYS A 28 -11.23 -16.34 -10.10
N ILE A 29 -10.70 -15.15 -9.81
CA ILE A 29 -10.35 -14.77 -8.44
C ILE A 29 -11.50 -14.07 -7.70
N LEU A 30 -12.69 -14.02 -8.29
CA LEU A 30 -13.88 -13.38 -7.67
C LEU A 30 -14.12 -13.84 -6.22
N PRO A 31 -13.98 -15.12 -5.83
CA PRO A 31 -14.13 -15.53 -4.43
C PRO A 31 -13.16 -14.82 -3.48
N VAL A 32 -11.91 -14.58 -3.92
CA VAL A 32 -10.91 -13.86 -3.13
C VAL A 32 -11.23 -12.37 -3.07
N ILE A 33 -11.67 -11.79 -4.19
CA ILE A 33 -12.13 -10.38 -4.23
C ILE A 33 -13.32 -10.20 -3.28
N LEU A 34 -14.31 -11.07 -3.31
CA LEU A 34 -15.47 -11.00 -2.43
C LEU A 34 -15.08 -11.11 -0.95
N LEU A 35 -14.17 -12.05 -0.62
CA LEU A 35 -13.69 -12.18 0.74
C LEU A 35 -12.92 -10.93 1.21
N TRP A 36 -12.10 -10.33 0.34
CA TRP A 36 -11.45 -9.05 0.60
C TRP A 36 -12.47 -7.95 0.87
N VAL A 37 -13.47 -7.82 -0.01
CA VAL A 37 -14.52 -6.80 0.09
C VAL A 37 -15.33 -6.95 1.37
N VAL A 38 -15.68 -8.19 1.75
CA VAL A 38 -16.40 -8.47 2.99
C VAL A 38 -15.58 -8.08 4.21
N ILE A 39 -14.28 -8.34 4.22
CA ILE A 39 -13.42 -8.01 5.38
C ILE A 39 -13.19 -6.50 5.47
N ILE A 40 -12.77 -5.87 4.38
CA ILE A 40 -12.42 -4.44 4.39
C ILE A 40 -13.67 -3.57 4.42
N GLY A 41 -14.67 -3.88 3.59
CA GLY A 41 -15.93 -3.14 3.55
C GLY A 41 -16.80 -3.35 4.81
N GLY A 42 -16.68 -4.51 5.45
CA GLY A 42 -17.35 -4.83 6.71
C GLY A 42 -16.63 -4.33 7.96
N GLN A 43 -15.68 -3.41 7.85
CA GLN A 43 -15.03 -2.78 9.00
C GLN A 43 -16.05 -2.06 9.89
N TYR A 44 -15.79 -2.03 11.19
CA TYR A 44 -16.64 -1.33 12.15
C TYR A 44 -15.77 -0.67 13.23
N GLU A 45 -15.85 0.64 13.34
CA GLU A 45 -15.06 1.45 14.29
C GLU A 45 -13.55 1.14 14.23
N VAL A 46 -13.02 0.90 13.02
CA VAL A 46 -11.60 0.63 12.80
C VAL A 46 -10.90 1.91 12.37
N GLY A 47 -9.85 2.27 13.12
CA GLY A 47 -9.08 3.48 12.86
C GLY A 47 -9.79 4.77 13.25
N GLN A 48 -9.04 5.87 13.19
CA GLN A 48 -9.51 7.19 13.63
C GLN A 48 -10.53 7.80 12.66
N ASP A 49 -10.39 7.50 11.36
CA ASP A 49 -11.17 8.15 10.30
C ASP A 49 -12.53 7.47 10.03
N TYR A 50 -12.81 6.31 10.66
CA TYR A 50 -14.02 5.53 10.37
C TYR A 50 -15.31 6.35 10.51
N ARG A 51 -15.48 7.06 11.63
CA ARG A 51 -16.69 7.85 11.90
C ARG A 51 -16.84 9.02 10.94
N ASN A 52 -15.74 9.68 10.59
CA ASN A 52 -15.71 10.77 9.62
C ASN A 52 -16.15 10.29 8.24
N TYR A 53 -15.67 9.12 7.80
CA TYR A 53 -16.13 8.52 6.54
C TYR A 53 -17.57 8.04 6.61
N LEU A 54 -17.99 7.42 7.71
CA LEU A 54 -19.36 6.94 7.87
C LEU A 54 -20.36 8.10 7.80
N ASP A 55 -20.06 9.21 8.46
CA ASP A 55 -20.86 10.45 8.39
C ASP A 55 -20.90 10.97 6.96
N PHE A 56 -19.75 11.14 6.33
CA PHE A 56 -19.66 11.59 4.94
C PHE A 56 -20.45 10.70 3.97
N PHE A 57 -20.40 9.37 4.12
CA PHE A 57 -21.13 8.43 3.28
C PHE A 57 -22.63 8.36 3.59
N SER A 58 -23.06 8.84 4.74
CA SER A 58 -24.46 8.85 5.16
C SER A 58 -25.24 10.07 4.69
N HIS A 59 -24.54 11.14 4.32
CA HIS A 59 -25.15 12.40 3.90
C HIS A 59 -24.56 12.85 2.56
N PRO A 60 -25.37 13.45 1.67
CA PRO A 60 -24.85 14.00 0.42
C PRO A 60 -24.10 15.30 0.75
N HIS A 61 -22.86 15.39 0.35
CA HIS A 61 -22.08 16.61 0.50
C HIS A 61 -21.94 17.31 -0.84
N TYR A 62 -22.51 18.50 -0.93
CA TYR A 62 -22.31 19.40 -2.07
C TYR A 62 -21.08 20.30 -1.85
N GLU A 63 -20.59 20.38 -0.63
CA GLU A 63 -19.39 21.12 -0.27
C GLU A 63 -18.15 20.24 -0.45
N THR A 64 -17.11 20.85 -1.02
CA THR A 64 -15.85 20.19 -1.40
C THR A 64 -14.94 19.96 -0.19
N ARG A 65 -15.39 19.14 0.76
CA ARG A 65 -14.56 18.77 1.94
C ARG A 65 -13.43 17.80 1.57
N PHE A 66 -13.58 17.06 0.50
CA PHE A 66 -12.64 16.05 0.04
C PHE A 66 -12.34 16.20 -1.45
N GLU A 67 -11.35 15.45 -1.93
CA GLU A 67 -10.91 15.48 -3.32
C GLU A 67 -12.04 15.15 -4.33
N PRO A 68 -12.00 15.74 -5.53
CA PRO A 68 -13.15 15.77 -6.44
C PRO A 68 -13.61 14.38 -6.89
N LEU A 69 -12.71 13.43 -7.17
CA LEU A 69 -13.13 12.09 -7.60
C LEU A 69 -13.69 11.28 -6.43
N PHE A 70 -13.13 11.44 -5.23
CA PHE A 70 -13.66 10.79 -4.04
C PHE A 70 -15.08 11.29 -3.74
N THR A 71 -15.27 12.61 -3.71
CA THR A 71 -16.58 13.24 -3.48
C THR A 71 -17.59 12.85 -4.56
N SER A 72 -17.21 12.92 -5.85
CA SER A 72 -18.10 12.59 -6.96
C SER A 72 -18.56 11.14 -6.94
N LEU A 73 -17.64 10.21 -6.68
CA LEU A 73 -17.96 8.78 -6.59
C LEU A 73 -18.87 8.49 -5.40
N SER A 74 -18.59 9.11 -4.25
CA SER A 74 -19.39 8.93 -3.02
C SER A 74 -20.81 9.48 -3.21
N ASN A 75 -20.97 10.66 -3.82
CA ASN A 75 -22.28 11.24 -4.12
C ASN A 75 -23.03 10.41 -5.18
N PHE A 76 -22.34 9.89 -6.19
CA PHE A 76 -22.94 8.98 -7.17
C PHE A 76 -23.47 7.71 -6.49
N ALA A 77 -22.67 7.08 -5.62
CA ALA A 77 -23.10 5.91 -4.87
C ALA A 77 -24.28 6.22 -3.93
N TYR A 78 -24.25 7.36 -3.25
CA TYR A 78 -25.36 7.82 -2.41
C TYR A 78 -26.66 7.95 -3.21
N ASN A 79 -26.61 8.56 -4.39
CA ASN A 79 -27.77 8.75 -5.28
C ASN A 79 -28.33 7.42 -5.81
N LEU A 80 -27.49 6.37 -5.92
CA LEU A 80 -27.91 5.00 -6.22
C LEU A 80 -28.48 4.25 -5.00
N GLY A 81 -28.58 4.90 -3.84
CA GLY A 81 -29.10 4.32 -2.60
C GLY A 81 -28.03 3.60 -1.75
N VAL A 82 -26.76 3.61 -2.16
CA VAL A 82 -25.66 3.03 -1.38
C VAL A 82 -25.12 4.08 -0.42
N LYS A 83 -25.52 3.98 0.85
CA LYS A 83 -25.23 4.97 1.90
C LYS A 83 -24.40 4.36 3.03
N GLY A 84 -23.75 5.21 3.83
CA GLY A 84 -23.03 4.82 5.04
C GLY A 84 -22.07 3.64 4.80
N GLN A 85 -22.25 2.57 5.58
CA GLN A 85 -21.41 1.37 5.49
C GLN A 85 -21.33 0.76 4.08
N GLY A 86 -22.38 0.91 3.27
CA GLY A 86 -22.39 0.40 1.89
C GLY A 86 -21.26 0.94 1.02
N GLN A 87 -20.83 2.18 1.25
CA GLN A 87 -19.77 2.80 0.46
C GLN A 87 -18.38 2.23 0.78
N PHE A 88 -18.13 1.77 2.01
CA PHE A 88 -16.88 1.07 2.35
C PHE A 88 -16.68 -0.19 1.48
N TYR A 89 -17.76 -0.91 1.15
CA TYR A 89 -17.70 -2.05 0.23
C TYR A 89 -17.34 -1.64 -1.19
N ILE A 90 -17.82 -0.48 -1.66
CA ILE A 90 -17.48 0.04 -3.00
C ILE A 90 -15.97 0.32 -3.08
N TYR A 91 -15.40 1.05 -2.12
CA TYR A 91 -13.97 1.35 -2.12
C TYR A 91 -13.11 0.11 -1.93
N ALA A 92 -13.53 -0.84 -1.09
CA ALA A 92 -12.86 -2.12 -0.95
C ALA A 92 -12.83 -2.91 -2.26
N LEU A 93 -13.94 -2.89 -3.02
CA LEU A 93 -14.06 -3.54 -4.33
C LEU A 93 -13.15 -2.89 -5.38
N ILE A 94 -13.14 -1.57 -5.46
CA ILE A 94 -12.26 -0.81 -6.35
C ILE A 94 -10.80 -1.18 -6.04
N ASN A 95 -10.40 -1.10 -4.79
CA ASN A 95 -9.03 -1.38 -4.39
C ASN A 95 -8.62 -2.83 -4.72
N ALA A 96 -9.47 -3.81 -4.45
CA ALA A 96 -9.19 -5.21 -4.77
C ALA A 96 -9.04 -5.43 -6.28
N ILE A 97 -10.02 -4.99 -7.08
CA ILE A 97 -9.99 -5.17 -8.54
C ILE A 97 -8.72 -4.55 -9.14
N PHE A 98 -8.41 -3.31 -8.78
CA PHE A 98 -7.31 -2.60 -9.41
C PHE A 98 -5.93 -3.07 -8.95
N VAL A 99 -5.77 -3.49 -7.69
CA VAL A 99 -4.52 -4.14 -7.23
C VAL A 99 -4.26 -5.41 -8.02
N PHE A 100 -5.27 -6.28 -8.17
CA PHE A 100 -5.11 -7.52 -8.92
C PHE A 100 -4.92 -7.29 -10.41
N ALA A 101 -5.66 -6.36 -11.02
CA ALA A 101 -5.51 -6.03 -12.44
C ALA A 101 -4.12 -5.46 -12.76
N ALA A 102 -3.64 -4.50 -11.96
CA ALA A 102 -2.30 -3.93 -12.12
C ALA A 102 -1.20 -4.98 -11.94
N SER A 103 -1.33 -5.85 -10.92
CA SER A 103 -0.38 -6.92 -10.67
C SER A 103 -0.39 -8.00 -11.77
N HIS A 104 -1.56 -8.29 -12.34
CA HIS A 104 -1.68 -9.19 -13.48
C HIS A 104 -0.98 -8.60 -14.71
N LYS A 105 -1.17 -7.31 -14.98
CA LYS A 105 -0.47 -6.60 -16.05
C LYS A 105 1.05 -6.51 -15.80
N LEU A 106 1.47 -6.39 -14.55
CA LEU A 106 2.88 -6.48 -14.17
C LEU A 106 3.47 -7.84 -14.53
N GLY A 107 2.68 -8.90 -14.55
CA GLY A 107 3.11 -10.27 -14.90
C GLY A 107 3.41 -11.10 -13.66
N ILE A 108 2.74 -10.86 -12.56
CA ILE A 108 2.79 -11.73 -11.37
C ILE A 108 2.35 -13.14 -11.77
N ARG A 109 3.15 -14.15 -11.41
CA ARG A 109 2.93 -15.57 -11.80
C ARG A 109 2.49 -16.42 -10.62
N ASN A 110 3.08 -16.21 -9.45
CA ASN A 110 2.73 -16.92 -8.23
C ASN A 110 1.83 -16.07 -7.34
N TRP A 111 0.52 -16.18 -7.57
CA TRP A 111 -0.48 -15.34 -6.92
C TRP A 111 -0.63 -15.62 -5.43
N GLY A 112 -0.40 -16.86 -5.00
CA GLY A 112 -0.43 -17.21 -3.56
C GLY A 112 0.67 -16.49 -2.79
N ILE A 113 1.91 -16.50 -3.32
CA ILE A 113 3.05 -15.78 -2.72
C ILE A 113 2.81 -14.26 -2.76
N PHE A 114 2.34 -13.73 -3.90
CA PHE A 114 2.06 -12.30 -4.02
C PHE A 114 1.03 -11.84 -3.01
N TYR A 115 -0.09 -12.54 -2.89
CA TYR A 115 -1.15 -12.21 -1.95
C TYR A 115 -0.66 -12.30 -0.49
N PHE A 116 0.08 -13.35 -0.17
CA PHE A 116 0.69 -13.51 1.15
C PHE A 116 1.53 -12.29 1.52
N LEU A 117 2.43 -11.85 0.63
CA LEU A 117 3.28 -10.68 0.87
C LEU A 117 2.48 -9.36 0.88
N LEU A 118 1.43 -9.28 0.08
CA LEU A 118 0.53 -8.12 0.06
C LEU A 118 -0.16 -7.95 1.42
N ILE A 119 -0.55 -9.04 2.08
CA ILE A 119 -1.15 -8.98 3.43
C ILE A 119 -0.07 -8.73 4.49
N THR A 120 1.03 -9.49 4.46
CA THR A 120 1.97 -9.54 5.59
C THR A 120 3.04 -8.45 5.58
N VAL A 121 3.47 -8.00 4.39
CA VAL A 121 4.60 -7.09 4.22
C VAL A 121 4.16 -5.68 3.81
N SER A 122 3.19 -5.54 2.89
CA SER A 122 2.89 -4.23 2.29
C SER A 122 2.31 -3.22 3.26
N THR A 123 1.59 -3.64 4.28
CA THR A 123 0.70 -2.83 5.16
C THR A 123 -0.54 -2.27 4.47
N PHE A 124 -0.63 -2.37 3.15
CA PHE A 124 -1.71 -1.82 2.34
C PHE A 124 -3.08 -2.38 2.74
N PHE A 125 -3.18 -3.72 2.89
CA PHE A 125 -4.46 -4.38 3.19
C PHE A 125 -5.13 -3.82 4.45
N ASN A 126 -4.38 -3.68 5.53
CA ASN A 126 -4.92 -3.23 6.81
C ASN A 126 -5.19 -1.71 6.82
N ASN A 127 -4.32 -0.93 6.16
CA ASN A 127 -4.48 0.53 6.15
C ASN A 127 -5.69 1.02 5.32
N GLN A 128 -6.26 0.19 4.45
CA GLN A 128 -7.50 0.54 3.75
C GLN A 128 -8.66 0.84 4.70
N MET A 129 -8.63 0.26 5.91
CA MET A 129 -9.68 0.46 6.90
C MET A 129 -9.60 1.83 7.60
N ASN A 130 -8.45 2.50 7.54
CA ASN A 130 -8.29 3.84 8.11
C ASN A 130 -8.21 4.92 7.03
N GLY A 131 -7.31 4.78 6.06
CA GLY A 131 -7.06 5.79 5.03
C GLY A 131 -7.68 5.44 3.68
N ILE A 132 -9.01 5.41 3.55
CA ILE A 132 -9.72 4.95 2.32
C ILE A 132 -9.27 5.73 1.09
N ARG A 133 -9.29 7.07 1.14
CA ARG A 133 -8.90 7.95 0.02
C ARG A 133 -7.46 7.70 -0.41
N GLN A 134 -6.54 7.72 0.56
CA GLN A 134 -5.12 7.52 0.33
C GLN A 134 -4.81 6.13 -0.22
N CYS A 135 -5.48 5.08 0.28
CA CYS A 135 -5.32 3.72 -0.21
C CYS A 135 -5.86 3.56 -1.63
N THR A 136 -7.00 4.18 -1.94
CA THR A 136 -7.54 4.17 -3.31
C THR A 136 -6.59 4.91 -4.26
N ALA A 137 -6.08 6.07 -3.87
CA ALA A 137 -5.04 6.76 -4.64
C ALA A 137 -3.78 5.91 -4.83
N ALA A 138 -3.32 5.21 -3.78
CA ALA A 138 -2.13 4.35 -3.84
C ALA A 138 -2.28 3.18 -4.83
N VAL A 139 -3.47 2.64 -5.00
CA VAL A 139 -3.75 1.61 -5.99
C VAL A 139 -3.62 2.15 -7.42
N PHE A 140 -4.17 3.33 -7.69
CA PHE A 140 -4.03 3.98 -9.00
C PHE A 140 -2.59 4.42 -9.28
N VAL A 141 -1.84 4.88 -8.27
CA VAL A 141 -0.40 5.15 -8.38
C VAL A 141 0.38 3.86 -8.71
N TYR A 142 0.07 2.75 -8.02
CA TYR A 142 0.70 1.47 -8.33
C TYR A 142 0.43 1.05 -9.78
N TRP A 143 -0.82 1.16 -10.25
CA TRP A 143 -1.14 0.87 -11.64
C TRP A 143 -0.44 1.85 -12.60
N ALA A 144 -0.36 3.13 -12.24
CA ALA A 144 0.38 4.11 -13.02
C ALA A 144 1.86 3.71 -13.20
N PHE A 145 2.53 3.27 -12.13
CA PHE A 145 3.90 2.77 -12.22
C PHE A 145 4.04 1.58 -13.18
N VAL A 146 3.08 0.67 -13.19
CA VAL A 146 3.07 -0.45 -14.15
C VAL A 146 2.88 0.04 -15.59
N GLU A 147 2.00 1.01 -15.82
CA GLU A 147 1.75 1.58 -17.14
C GLU A 147 2.90 2.43 -17.67
N LEU A 148 3.60 3.16 -16.82
CA LEU A 148 4.74 4.00 -17.22
C LEU A 148 5.86 3.23 -17.92
N TYR A 149 5.95 1.93 -17.68
CA TYR A 149 6.88 1.06 -18.43
C TYR A 149 6.53 0.96 -19.91
N THR A 150 5.26 1.01 -20.27
CA THR A 150 4.78 0.82 -21.64
C THR A 150 4.23 2.09 -22.28
N SER A 151 3.60 2.97 -21.51
CA SER A 151 2.92 4.17 -21.98
C SER A 151 2.94 5.28 -20.94
N LYS A 152 3.70 6.34 -21.20
CA LYS A 152 3.74 7.50 -20.31
C LYS A 152 2.38 8.18 -20.18
N ILE A 153 1.63 8.28 -21.28
CA ILE A 153 0.31 8.94 -21.28
C ILE A 153 -0.63 8.20 -20.31
N LYS A 154 -0.73 6.87 -20.42
CA LYS A 154 -1.58 6.07 -19.51
C LYS A 154 -1.14 6.20 -18.07
N GLY A 155 0.17 6.14 -17.81
CA GLY A 155 0.71 6.30 -16.46
C GLY A 155 0.37 7.67 -15.87
N ILE A 156 0.57 8.76 -16.62
CA ILE A 156 0.25 10.13 -16.17
C ILE A 156 -1.27 10.29 -15.95
N SER A 157 -2.10 9.75 -16.85
CA SER A 157 -3.56 9.79 -16.67
C SER A 157 -4.00 9.07 -15.39
N LEU A 158 -3.42 7.93 -15.08
CA LEU A 158 -3.70 7.21 -13.82
C LEU A 158 -3.21 7.96 -12.58
N MET A 159 -2.09 8.68 -12.68
CA MET A 159 -1.63 9.56 -11.60
C MET A 159 -2.56 10.75 -11.39
N ALA A 160 -3.13 11.31 -12.46
CA ALA A 160 -4.16 12.34 -12.35
C ALA A 160 -5.43 11.81 -11.66
N VAL A 161 -5.86 10.58 -12.02
CA VAL A 161 -6.96 9.89 -11.32
C VAL A 161 -6.63 9.69 -9.84
N ALA A 162 -5.41 9.25 -9.52
CA ALA A 162 -4.96 9.10 -8.14
C ALA A 162 -5.03 10.43 -7.36
N GLY A 163 -4.58 11.53 -7.98
CA GLY A 163 -4.68 12.88 -7.40
C GLY A 163 -6.13 13.31 -7.14
N GLY A 164 -7.07 12.88 -7.97
CA GLY A 164 -8.50 13.12 -7.75
C GLY A 164 -9.09 12.34 -6.57
N PHE A 165 -8.45 11.25 -6.11
CA PHE A 165 -8.80 10.53 -4.87
C PHE A 165 -8.02 11.03 -3.66
N HIS A 166 -6.78 11.51 -3.86
CA HIS A 166 -5.99 12.09 -2.79
C HIS A 166 -4.88 12.99 -3.37
N TYR A 167 -4.96 14.30 -3.10
CA TYR A 167 -4.09 15.31 -3.71
C TYR A 167 -2.60 14.98 -3.59
N SER A 168 -2.17 14.45 -2.46
CA SER A 168 -0.75 14.14 -2.26
C SER A 168 -0.19 13.09 -3.23
N ALA A 169 -1.05 12.34 -3.94
CA ALA A 169 -0.60 11.39 -4.98
C ALA A 169 0.08 12.08 -6.17
N ILE A 170 -0.16 13.38 -6.37
CA ILE A 170 0.46 14.19 -7.44
C ILE A 170 1.99 14.18 -7.33
N VAL A 171 2.53 14.05 -6.12
CA VAL A 171 3.99 13.95 -5.92
C VAL A 171 4.61 12.78 -6.71
N CYS A 172 3.82 11.74 -6.97
CA CYS A 172 4.27 10.58 -7.74
C CYS A 172 4.51 10.87 -9.23
N LEU A 173 4.07 12.04 -9.75
CA LEU A 173 4.45 12.51 -11.09
C LEU A 173 5.96 12.66 -11.26
N ALA A 174 6.71 12.87 -10.17
CA ALA A 174 8.17 12.82 -10.18
C ALA A 174 8.71 11.50 -10.78
N PHE A 175 7.93 10.40 -10.70
CA PHE A 175 8.31 9.10 -11.25
C PHE A 175 7.89 8.87 -12.70
N THR A 176 7.45 9.90 -13.44
CA THR A 176 7.08 9.77 -14.87
C THR A 176 8.17 9.11 -15.72
N TYR A 177 9.44 9.25 -15.32
CA TYR A 177 10.58 8.58 -15.92
C TYR A 177 11.08 7.42 -15.05
N ILE A 178 10.18 6.53 -14.66
CA ILE A 178 10.42 5.45 -13.68
C ILE A 178 11.69 4.66 -13.96
N GLU A 179 11.97 4.32 -15.22
CA GLU A 179 13.15 3.53 -15.59
C GLU A 179 14.45 4.30 -15.30
N LYS A 180 14.52 5.56 -15.74
CA LYS A 180 15.72 6.42 -15.54
C LYS A 180 15.95 6.68 -14.06
N ILE A 181 14.92 7.06 -13.33
CA ILE A 181 14.98 7.38 -11.91
C ILE A 181 15.39 6.13 -11.11
N THR A 182 14.75 5.00 -11.39
CA THR A 182 15.08 3.74 -10.71
C THR A 182 16.53 3.34 -10.95
N LYS A 183 17.00 3.35 -12.19
CA LYS A 183 18.40 3.02 -12.51
C LYS A 183 19.39 3.94 -11.81
N LEU A 184 19.08 5.25 -11.77
CA LEU A 184 19.95 6.24 -11.12
C LEU A 184 20.03 6.02 -9.60
N LEU A 185 18.89 5.96 -8.92
CA LEU A 185 18.83 5.90 -7.47
C LEU A 185 19.24 4.53 -6.92
N THR A 186 19.03 3.45 -7.68
CA THR A 186 19.43 2.09 -7.26
C THR A 186 20.77 1.65 -7.85
N LYS A 187 21.66 2.61 -8.21
CA LYS A 187 23.02 2.28 -8.65
C LYS A 187 23.77 1.48 -7.58
N TYR A 188 23.59 1.83 -6.31
CA TYR A 188 24.16 1.16 -5.15
C TYR A 188 23.06 0.72 -4.17
N PRO A 189 22.31 -0.34 -4.49
CA PRO A 189 21.06 -0.66 -3.79
C PRO A 189 21.25 -1.04 -2.32
N LYS A 190 22.38 -1.67 -1.95
CA LYS A 190 22.70 -2.00 -0.55
C LYS A 190 22.95 -0.74 0.28
N ILE A 191 23.69 0.23 -0.28
CA ILE A 191 23.98 1.52 0.37
C ILE A 191 22.66 2.29 0.55
N LEU A 192 21.82 2.35 -0.50
CA LEU A 192 20.52 2.99 -0.45
C LEU A 192 19.66 2.41 0.68
N LEU A 193 19.56 1.08 0.78
CA LEU A 193 18.77 0.41 1.82
C LEU A 193 19.28 0.76 3.23
N ILE A 194 20.59 0.65 3.45
CA ILE A 194 21.18 0.92 4.78
C ILE A 194 21.01 2.39 5.14
N ALA A 195 21.33 3.31 4.21
CA ALA A 195 21.19 4.74 4.46
C ALA A 195 19.73 5.14 4.77
N SER A 196 18.77 4.62 4.01
CA SER A 196 17.36 4.93 4.24
C SER A 196 16.85 4.38 5.59
N CYS A 197 17.34 3.22 6.01
CA CYS A 197 17.03 2.68 7.33
C CYS A 197 17.67 3.51 8.46
N LEU A 198 18.91 3.97 8.29
CA LEU A 198 19.56 4.87 9.26
C LEU A 198 18.83 6.21 9.34
N MET A 199 18.39 6.75 8.21
CA MET A 199 17.56 7.98 8.20
C MET A 199 16.27 7.80 9.02
N SER A 200 15.62 6.65 8.94
CA SER A 200 14.37 6.40 9.70
C SER A 200 14.57 6.40 11.22
N LEU A 201 15.80 6.20 11.69
CA LEU A 201 16.14 6.25 13.12
C LEU A 201 16.48 7.65 13.62
N MET A 202 16.63 8.62 12.71
CA MET A 202 16.86 10.00 13.13
C MET A 202 15.64 10.53 13.88
N PRO A 203 15.83 11.38 14.89
CA PRO A 203 14.71 12.06 15.55
C PRO A 203 13.92 12.87 14.52
N ALA A 204 12.61 12.99 14.75
CA ALA A 204 11.77 13.83 13.93
C ALA A 204 12.25 15.29 14.05
N ASP A 205 12.36 15.97 12.91
CA ASP A 205 12.73 17.38 12.86
C ASP A 205 11.46 18.23 12.89
N GLU A 206 11.14 18.79 14.07
CA GLU A 206 9.98 19.65 14.28
C GLU A 206 10.06 20.93 13.43
N GLN A 207 11.26 21.45 13.24
CA GLN A 207 11.47 22.63 12.41
C GLN A 207 11.19 22.34 10.93
N LEU A 208 11.43 21.10 10.48
CA LEU A 208 11.07 20.67 9.15
C LEU A 208 9.54 20.60 8.98
N ASN A 209 8.80 20.20 10.02
CA ASN A 209 7.33 20.23 9.99
C ASN A 209 6.80 21.66 9.80
N GLN A 210 7.30 22.61 10.59
CA GLN A 210 6.92 24.01 10.50
C GLN A 210 7.25 24.59 9.12
N ASN A 211 8.45 24.37 8.63
CA ASN A 211 8.86 24.84 7.30
C ASN A 211 8.01 24.23 6.15
N ILE A 212 7.54 22.98 6.28
CA ILE A 212 6.67 22.36 5.28
C ILE A 212 5.26 22.99 5.34
N VAL A 213 4.74 23.22 6.55
CA VAL A 213 3.44 23.88 6.73
C VAL A 213 3.49 25.28 6.15
N GLU A 214 4.54 26.06 6.42
CA GLU A 214 4.73 27.43 5.88
C GLU A 214 4.85 27.46 4.33
N LEU A 215 5.25 26.37 3.70
CA LEU A 215 5.36 26.28 2.23
C LEU A 215 4.05 25.87 1.56
N LEU A 216 3.06 25.40 2.31
CA LEU A 216 1.76 25.03 1.77
C LEU A 216 0.85 26.25 1.69
N PRO A 217 0.08 26.40 0.60
CA PRO A 217 -0.96 27.44 0.52
C PRO A 217 -1.99 27.27 1.64
N ASP A 218 -2.49 28.36 2.20
CA ASP A 218 -3.49 28.36 3.28
C ASP A 218 -4.74 27.54 2.91
N GLU A 219 -5.16 27.59 1.65
CA GLU A 219 -6.27 26.80 1.12
C GLU A 219 -6.02 25.27 1.23
N VAL A 220 -4.76 24.83 1.08
CA VAL A 220 -4.38 23.42 1.23
C VAL A 220 -4.31 23.04 2.70
N LEU A 221 -3.91 23.95 3.57
CA LEU A 221 -3.84 23.73 5.02
C LEU A 221 -5.24 23.59 5.62
N GLU A 222 -6.16 24.48 5.27
CA GLU A 222 -7.55 24.44 5.74
C GLU A 222 -8.29 23.18 5.22
N GLU A 223 -8.13 22.81 3.94
CA GLU A 223 -8.78 21.62 3.36
C GLU A 223 -8.23 20.30 3.88
N THR A 224 -6.96 20.26 4.28
CA THR A 224 -6.28 19.00 4.65
C THR A 224 -6.17 18.75 6.15
N HIS A 225 -6.56 19.72 6.99
CA HIS A 225 -6.37 19.69 8.45
C HIS A 225 -4.91 19.42 8.87
N TYR A 226 -3.94 19.81 8.05
CA TYR A 226 -2.52 19.63 8.38
C TYR A 226 -2.10 20.41 9.63
N GLU A 227 -2.78 21.51 9.96
CA GLU A 227 -2.56 22.28 11.19
C GLU A 227 -2.78 21.43 12.45
N VAL A 228 -3.85 20.63 12.49
CA VAL A 228 -4.17 19.76 13.63
C VAL A 228 -3.07 18.70 13.82
N TYR A 229 -2.45 18.24 12.74
CA TYR A 229 -1.38 17.24 12.83
C TYR A 229 -0.02 17.85 13.20
N ALA A 230 0.17 19.15 13.02
CA ALA A 230 1.36 19.85 13.49
C ALA A 230 1.30 20.08 15.00
N GLU A 231 0.09 20.17 15.57
CA GLU A 231 -0.16 20.36 17.00
C GLU A 231 -0.28 19.04 17.80
N GLU A 232 -0.58 17.91 17.17
CA GLU A 232 -0.63 16.58 17.84
C GLU A 232 0.77 16.05 18.20
N GLU A 233 1.41 16.72 19.11
CA GLU A 233 2.81 16.52 19.52
C GLU A 233 3.07 15.26 20.35
N THR A 234 2.10 14.39 20.63
CA THR A 234 2.31 13.34 21.62
C THR A 234 1.65 12.01 21.36
N ALA A 235 1.62 11.55 20.11
CA ALA A 235 1.51 10.11 19.91
C ALA A 235 2.79 9.50 20.46
N THR A 236 2.74 9.08 21.69
CA THR A 236 3.79 8.54 22.53
C THR A 236 5.00 8.00 21.73
N ALA A 237 6.20 8.53 21.99
CA ALA A 237 7.48 8.15 21.37
C ALA A 237 7.68 6.62 21.26
N SER A 238 7.02 5.83 22.11
CA SER A 238 6.99 4.38 22.08
C SER A 238 6.23 3.80 20.86
N ILE A 239 5.10 4.36 20.46
CA ILE A 239 4.30 3.89 19.29
C ILE A 239 5.07 4.19 18.00
N GLU A 240 5.66 5.36 17.92
CA GLU A 240 6.50 5.76 16.78
C GLU A 240 7.71 4.84 16.64
N LEU A 241 8.38 4.52 17.74
CA LEU A 241 9.52 3.61 17.74
C LEU A 241 9.12 2.20 17.27
N ILE A 242 8.01 1.64 17.77
CA ILE A 242 7.50 0.33 17.34
C ILE A 242 7.19 0.35 15.83
N TYR A 243 6.57 1.42 15.34
CA TYR A 243 6.28 1.57 13.92
C TYR A 243 7.57 1.62 13.08
N LYS A 244 8.56 2.42 13.45
CA LYS A 244 9.88 2.49 12.81
C LYS A 244 10.58 1.13 12.86
N LEU A 245 10.64 0.47 14.01
CA LEU A 245 11.26 -0.85 14.18
C LEU A 245 10.57 -1.91 13.30
N SER A 246 9.25 -1.89 13.18
CA SER A 246 8.53 -2.84 12.32
C SER A 246 8.93 -2.75 10.85
N LYS A 247 9.36 -1.57 10.38
CA LYS A 247 9.89 -1.40 9.02
C LYS A 247 11.33 -1.90 8.92
N LEU A 248 12.15 -1.61 9.92
CA LEU A 248 13.55 -2.04 9.97
C LEU A 248 13.69 -3.56 10.04
N LEU A 249 12.77 -4.25 10.73
CA LEU A 249 12.73 -5.70 10.77
C LEU A 249 12.56 -6.35 9.40
N LEU A 250 12.06 -5.63 8.40
CA LEU A 250 11.99 -6.13 7.02
C LEU A 250 13.33 -6.04 6.27
N LEU A 251 14.28 -5.20 6.71
CA LEU A 251 15.57 -5.00 6.03
C LEU A 251 16.32 -6.30 5.70
N PRO A 252 16.39 -7.31 6.59
CA PRO A 252 17.08 -8.58 6.27
C PRO A 252 16.50 -9.26 5.02
N LEU A 253 15.18 -9.21 4.80
CA LEU A 253 14.56 -9.81 3.61
C LEU A 253 14.96 -9.08 2.31
N TYR A 254 15.09 -7.75 2.36
CA TYR A 254 15.55 -6.99 1.19
C TYR A 254 17.04 -7.22 0.90
N LEU A 255 17.88 -7.26 1.94
CA LEU A 255 19.29 -7.60 1.77
C LEU A 255 19.45 -9.03 1.23
N LEU A 256 18.67 -9.98 1.74
CA LEU A 256 18.65 -11.36 1.27
C LEU A 256 18.25 -11.43 -0.21
N SER A 257 17.23 -10.64 -0.62
CA SER A 257 16.81 -10.57 -2.02
C SER A 257 17.92 -10.06 -2.94
N LEU A 258 18.71 -9.08 -2.50
CA LEU A 258 19.85 -8.54 -3.27
C LEU A 258 21.05 -9.50 -3.33
N VAL A 259 21.18 -10.41 -2.37
CA VAL A 259 22.29 -11.37 -2.32
C VAL A 259 21.95 -12.65 -3.08
N LEU A 260 20.76 -13.21 -2.85
CA LEU A 260 20.37 -14.52 -3.39
C LEU A 260 19.80 -14.46 -4.81
N LEU A 261 19.16 -13.35 -5.17
CA LEU A 261 18.59 -13.20 -6.49
C LEU A 261 19.64 -12.67 -7.47
N LYS A 262 20.06 -13.53 -8.39
CA LYS A 262 20.90 -13.10 -9.52
C LYS A 262 20.00 -12.32 -10.49
N THR A 263 20.08 -11.00 -10.46
CA THR A 263 19.22 -10.11 -11.27
C THR A 263 19.31 -10.38 -12.77
N GLY A 264 20.46 -10.86 -13.27
CA GLY A 264 20.62 -11.26 -14.68
C GLY A 264 19.75 -12.47 -15.13
N THR A 265 19.06 -13.14 -14.20
CA THR A 265 18.09 -14.22 -14.54
C THR A 265 16.67 -13.69 -14.70
N LEU A 266 16.40 -12.44 -14.37
CA LEU A 266 15.11 -11.77 -14.52
C LEU A 266 14.99 -11.15 -15.92
N SER A 267 13.76 -11.07 -16.44
CA SER A 267 13.49 -10.24 -17.62
C SER A 267 13.80 -8.76 -17.33
N ASP A 268 14.04 -7.94 -18.37
CA ASP A 268 14.32 -6.50 -18.20
C ASP A 268 13.21 -5.81 -17.41
N LYS A 269 11.97 -6.15 -17.65
CA LYS A 269 10.81 -5.67 -16.92
C LYS A 269 10.86 -6.08 -15.45
N ASP A 270 11.05 -7.37 -15.16
CA ASP A 270 11.10 -7.89 -13.79
C ASP A 270 12.30 -7.28 -13.04
N GLN A 271 13.44 -7.08 -13.72
CA GLN A 271 14.61 -6.43 -13.14
C GLN A 271 14.34 -4.96 -12.78
N LEU A 272 13.64 -4.22 -13.66
CA LEU A 272 13.23 -2.85 -13.36
C LEU A 272 12.34 -2.81 -12.12
N PHE A 273 11.30 -3.65 -12.08
CA PHE A 273 10.36 -3.66 -10.96
C PHE A 273 10.94 -4.22 -9.68
N PHE A 274 11.90 -5.15 -9.76
CA PHE A 274 12.72 -5.55 -8.62
C PHE A 274 13.47 -4.35 -8.02
N ARG A 275 14.20 -3.60 -8.85
CA ARG A 275 14.92 -2.39 -8.42
C ARG A 275 13.99 -1.30 -7.92
N PHE A 276 12.86 -1.09 -8.59
CA PHE A 276 11.84 -0.14 -8.17
C PHE A 276 11.24 -0.53 -6.81
N GLY A 277 11.05 -1.81 -6.56
CA GLY A 277 10.62 -2.30 -5.25
C GLY A 277 11.64 -2.03 -4.13
N VAL A 278 12.96 -2.18 -4.44
CA VAL A 278 14.04 -1.79 -3.51
C VAL A 278 13.98 -0.29 -3.22
N LEU A 279 13.85 0.54 -4.25
CA LEU A 279 13.68 1.99 -4.10
C LEU A 279 12.43 2.33 -3.28
N SER A 280 11.31 1.67 -3.56
CA SER A 280 10.04 1.85 -2.85
C SER A 280 10.16 1.57 -1.36
N TYR A 281 10.85 0.49 -0.99
CA TYR A 281 11.10 0.20 0.42
C TYR A 281 12.06 1.24 1.05
N SER A 282 13.09 1.64 0.34
CA SER A 282 14.00 2.68 0.81
C SER A 282 13.29 4.00 1.06
N LEU A 283 12.39 4.41 0.15
CA LEU A 283 11.56 5.60 0.34
C LEU A 283 10.61 5.45 1.54
N ARG A 284 10.01 4.26 1.73
CA ARG A 284 9.18 3.98 2.91
C ARG A 284 9.93 4.12 4.21
N CYS A 285 11.22 3.79 4.25
CA CYS A 285 12.06 3.98 5.43
C CYS A 285 12.48 5.45 5.57
N ALA A 286 13.02 6.07 4.53
CA ALA A 286 13.51 7.44 4.57
C ALA A 286 12.42 8.46 4.93
N LEU A 287 11.20 8.29 4.40
CA LEU A 287 10.08 9.19 4.66
C LEU A 287 9.53 9.09 6.10
N LEU A 288 9.96 8.10 6.90
CA LEU A 288 9.59 7.99 8.31
C LEU A 288 10.30 9.00 9.23
N ILE A 289 11.23 9.77 8.70
CA ILE A 289 11.90 10.85 9.44
C ILE A 289 10.91 11.92 9.93
N ASN A 290 9.78 12.04 9.23
CA ASN A 290 8.80 13.07 9.50
C ASN A 290 7.38 12.51 9.30
N HIS A 291 6.45 12.81 10.20
CA HIS A 291 5.10 12.26 10.18
C HIS A 291 4.30 12.71 8.93
N LEU A 292 4.39 13.99 8.56
CA LEU A 292 3.68 14.53 7.39
C LEU A 292 4.22 13.91 6.08
N ILE A 293 5.55 13.90 5.92
CA ILE A 293 6.21 13.30 4.76
C ILE A 293 6.01 11.78 4.75
N GLY A 294 5.90 11.15 5.91
CA GLY A 294 5.66 9.71 6.07
C GLY A 294 4.40 9.22 5.35
N ARG A 295 3.39 10.09 5.20
CA ARG A 295 2.16 9.77 4.46
C ARG A 295 2.42 9.44 2.99
N PHE A 296 3.38 10.10 2.35
CA PHE A 296 3.77 9.78 0.97
C PHE A 296 4.31 8.36 0.83
N SER A 297 4.76 7.73 1.92
CA SER A 297 5.23 6.35 1.91
C SER A 297 4.16 5.34 1.47
N SER A 298 2.87 5.70 1.60
CA SER A 298 1.73 4.84 1.23
C SER A 298 1.73 4.46 -0.24
N TYR A 299 2.15 5.37 -1.12
CA TYR A 299 2.20 5.12 -2.57
C TYR A 299 3.22 4.05 -2.97
N PHE A 300 4.13 3.73 -2.06
CA PHE A 300 5.18 2.73 -2.25
C PHE A 300 4.91 1.42 -1.52
N TRP A 301 3.76 1.26 -0.83
CA TRP A 301 3.45 0.05 -0.08
C TRP A 301 3.40 -1.20 -0.96
N ILE A 302 2.65 -1.16 -2.06
CA ILE A 302 2.49 -2.31 -2.94
C ILE A 302 3.78 -2.61 -3.71
N PRO A 303 4.41 -1.66 -4.43
CA PRO A 303 5.62 -1.98 -5.17
C PRO A 303 6.78 -2.42 -4.27
N SER A 304 6.81 -2.02 -3.00
CA SER A 304 7.89 -2.44 -2.08
C SER A 304 7.95 -3.94 -1.83
N ILE A 305 6.86 -4.72 -2.02
CA ILE A 305 6.92 -6.17 -1.81
C ILE A 305 7.62 -6.92 -2.94
N LEU A 306 7.79 -6.30 -4.11
CA LEU A 306 8.29 -6.97 -5.31
C LEU A 306 9.67 -7.62 -5.15
N PRO A 307 10.66 -7.04 -4.44
CA PRO A 307 11.94 -7.70 -4.24
C PRO A 307 11.82 -9.04 -3.51
N ILE A 308 10.98 -9.07 -2.47
CA ILE A 308 10.74 -10.29 -1.69
C ILE A 308 9.91 -11.28 -2.52
N TYR A 309 8.95 -10.79 -3.30
CA TYR A 309 8.17 -11.60 -4.22
C TYR A 309 9.07 -12.32 -5.23
N TYR A 310 9.96 -11.61 -5.93
CA TYR A 310 10.87 -12.22 -6.90
C TYR A 310 11.86 -13.19 -6.24
N LEU A 311 12.30 -12.92 -5.01
CA LEU A 311 13.10 -13.86 -4.23
C LEU A 311 12.31 -15.15 -3.98
N CYS A 312 11.09 -15.05 -3.45
CA CYS A 312 10.24 -16.20 -3.14
C CYS A 312 9.89 -17.00 -4.40
N GLU A 313 9.56 -16.31 -5.50
CA GLU A 313 9.29 -16.96 -6.80
C GLU A 313 10.53 -17.73 -7.32
N ASN A 314 11.72 -17.15 -7.19
CA ASN A 314 12.97 -17.81 -7.58
C ASN A 314 13.25 -19.04 -6.71
N LEU A 315 13.07 -18.94 -5.38
CA LEU A 315 13.22 -20.07 -4.47
C LEU A 315 12.23 -21.17 -4.79
N TYR A 316 10.96 -20.83 -5.04
CA TYR A 316 9.92 -21.77 -5.42
C TYR A 316 10.26 -22.51 -6.72
N ASN A 317 10.65 -21.78 -7.77
CA ASN A 317 11.00 -22.35 -9.08
C ASN A 317 12.24 -23.23 -9.02
N ARG A 318 13.17 -22.96 -8.10
CA ARG A 318 14.36 -23.79 -7.85
C ARG A 318 14.11 -24.92 -6.86
N LYS A 319 12.86 -25.13 -6.42
CA LYS A 319 12.46 -26.15 -5.43
C LYS A 319 13.19 -26.01 -4.08
N LYS A 320 13.64 -24.83 -3.73
CA LYS A 320 14.27 -24.49 -2.45
C LYS A 320 13.21 -24.17 -1.41
N TYR A 321 12.41 -25.18 -1.07
CA TYR A 321 11.21 -24.99 -0.24
C TYR A 321 11.55 -24.68 1.22
N VAL A 322 12.70 -25.13 1.71
CA VAL A 322 13.15 -24.86 3.09
C VAL A 322 13.47 -23.36 3.25
N GLU A 323 14.27 -22.81 2.32
CA GLU A 323 14.62 -21.39 2.34
C GLU A 323 13.36 -20.52 2.13
N LEU A 324 12.46 -20.93 1.22
CA LEU A 324 11.18 -20.27 1.02
C LEU A 324 10.34 -20.26 2.29
N PHE A 325 10.25 -21.40 2.97
CA PHE A 325 9.51 -21.52 4.25
C PHE A 325 10.05 -20.53 5.29
N PHE A 326 11.36 -20.43 5.46
CA PHE A 326 11.94 -19.47 6.42
C PHE A 326 11.64 -18.01 6.06
N VAL A 327 11.67 -17.64 4.78
CA VAL A 327 11.30 -16.29 4.32
C VAL A 327 9.83 -15.98 4.66
N LEU A 328 8.92 -16.92 4.39
CA LEU A 328 7.49 -16.73 4.67
C LEU A 328 7.20 -16.70 6.17
N VAL A 329 7.84 -17.57 6.96
CA VAL A 329 7.71 -17.57 8.43
C VAL A 329 8.22 -16.26 9.02
N TYR A 330 9.36 -15.75 8.56
CA TYR A 330 9.88 -14.48 9.02
C TYR A 330 8.95 -13.31 8.67
N ALA A 331 8.40 -13.27 7.47
CA ALA A 331 7.41 -12.27 7.07
C ALA A 331 6.12 -12.36 7.92
N SER A 332 5.66 -13.59 8.23
CA SER A 332 4.52 -13.82 9.13
C SER A 332 4.79 -13.34 10.54
N PHE A 333 5.98 -13.57 11.07
CA PHE A 333 6.38 -13.12 12.40
C PHE A 333 6.35 -11.59 12.50
N ILE A 334 6.87 -10.89 11.49
CA ILE A 334 6.82 -9.42 11.45
C ILE A 334 5.37 -8.93 11.38
N TYR A 335 4.52 -9.60 10.59
CA TYR A 335 3.10 -9.27 10.52
C TYR A 335 2.40 -9.48 11.86
N PHE A 336 2.72 -10.59 12.54
CA PHE A 336 2.20 -10.88 13.87
C PHE A 336 2.56 -9.76 14.87
N ILE A 337 3.83 -9.35 14.92
CA ILE A 337 4.27 -8.24 15.76
C ILE A 337 3.46 -6.98 15.46
N LYS A 338 3.28 -6.63 14.17
CA LYS A 338 2.51 -5.45 13.78
C LYS A 338 1.04 -5.48 14.20
N VAL A 339 0.39 -6.63 14.04
CA VAL A 339 -1.05 -6.76 14.26
C VAL A 339 -1.40 -6.96 15.73
N PHE A 340 -0.57 -7.72 16.46
CA PHE A 340 -0.87 -8.08 17.86
C PHE A 340 -0.18 -7.18 18.88
N MET A 341 0.95 -6.56 18.54
CA MET A 341 1.65 -5.62 19.41
C MET A 341 1.40 -4.15 19.01
N GLY A 342 0.86 -3.93 17.83
CA GLY A 342 0.44 -2.59 17.39
C GLY A 342 -0.89 -2.20 18.02
N THR A 343 -1.05 -0.92 18.30
CA THR A 343 -2.25 -0.33 18.89
C THR A 343 -3.47 -0.31 17.97
N ALA A 344 -3.33 -0.79 16.75
CA ALA A 344 -4.44 -0.87 15.79
C ALA A 344 -5.31 -2.07 16.11
N GLU A 345 -6.32 -1.88 16.95
CA GLU A 345 -7.42 -2.83 17.10
C GLU A 345 -8.23 -2.91 15.81
N TYR A 346 -7.93 -3.93 14.99
CA TYR A 346 -8.75 -4.23 13.82
C TYR A 346 -10.03 -4.94 14.24
N LYS A 347 -11.13 -4.18 14.33
CA LYS A 347 -12.47 -4.69 14.59
C LYS A 347 -13.18 -4.90 13.25
N SER A 348 -13.88 -6.02 13.11
CA SER A 348 -14.77 -6.29 11.98
C SER A 348 -16.21 -6.35 12.47
N SER A 349 -17.13 -5.73 11.74
CA SER A 349 -18.58 -5.78 12.03
C SER A 349 -19.13 -7.21 12.20
N PHE A 350 -18.48 -8.20 11.57
CA PHE A 350 -18.87 -9.61 11.70
C PHE A 350 -18.54 -10.26 13.05
N ILE A 351 -17.72 -9.62 13.88
CA ILE A 351 -17.32 -10.15 15.20
C ILE A 351 -18.08 -9.44 16.33
N TYR A 352 -18.69 -8.30 16.07
CA TYR A 352 -19.32 -7.42 17.06
C TYR A 352 -20.84 -7.26 16.88
N PHE A 353 -21.51 -8.17 16.16
CA PHE A 353 -22.95 -8.32 16.30
C PHE A 353 -23.24 -9.08 17.59
N GLN A 354 -23.20 -8.37 18.71
CA GLN A 354 -23.87 -8.68 19.95
C GLN A 354 -24.65 -7.46 20.41
#